data_4cc212089a706f01f7a5b25f6da49e63
#
_entry.id   4cc212089a706f01f7a5b25f6da49e63
#
_cell.length_a   1.000
_cell.length_b   1.000
_cell.length_c   1.000
_cell.angle_alpha   90.00
_cell.angle_beta   90.00
_cell.angle_gamma   90.00
#
_symmetry.space_group_name_H-M   'P 1'
#
loop_
_entity.id
_entity.type
_entity.pdbx_description
1 polymer ?
#
loop_
_entity_poly.entity_id
_entity_poly.type
_entity_poly.pdbx_seq_one_letter_code
_entity_poly.pdbx_strand_id
1 'polypeptide(L)'
;MDMEEMKVTRFPKDFLWGSASAAYQIEGGWKEDGKGVTNWDTFVRIPGKTYKATTGDVAVDHYHHYKEDIALMAEMGLKTYRFSVSWARIYPEGRGTVNEKGLAFYQ
;
A
#
# COMPACT_ATOMS: atom_id res chain seq x y z
N MET A 1 -21.06 -5.82 37.51
CA MET A 1 -21.59 -6.18 36.19
C MET A 1 -21.80 -7.66 36.10
N ASP A 2 -23.00 -8.10 35.80
CA ASP A 2 -23.25 -9.54 35.73
C ASP A 2 -22.83 -10.08 34.34
N MET A 3 -22.83 -11.40 34.20
CA MET A 3 -22.36 -12.07 32.97
C MET A 3 -23.19 -11.72 31.73
N GLU A 4 -24.49 -11.43 31.90
CA GLU A 4 -25.34 -11.06 30.78
C GLU A 4 -25.06 -9.64 30.30
N GLU A 5 -24.70 -8.73 31.21
CA GLU A 5 -24.30 -7.38 30.85
C GLU A 5 -22.94 -7.35 30.17
N MET A 6 -22.13 -8.36 30.37
CA MET A 6 -20.83 -8.53 29.71
C MET A 6 -20.95 -9.28 28.38
N LYS A 7 -22.16 -9.41 27.86
CA LYS A 7 -22.39 -10.11 26.60
C LYS A 7 -21.59 -9.47 25.46
N VAL A 8 -20.68 -10.25 24.89
CA VAL A 8 -19.82 -9.78 23.81
C VAL A 8 -20.64 -9.60 22.55
N THR A 9 -20.62 -8.39 22.01
CA THR A 9 -21.16 -8.13 20.68
C THR A 9 -20.22 -8.74 19.66
N ARG A 10 -20.77 -9.54 18.76
CA ARG A 10 -20.01 -10.19 17.69
C ARG A 10 -20.39 -9.64 16.33
N PHE A 11 -19.40 -9.63 15.44
CA PHE A 11 -19.66 -9.34 14.04
C PHE A 11 -20.35 -10.53 13.36
N PRO A 12 -21.09 -10.31 12.28
CA PRO A 12 -21.67 -11.40 11.49
C PRO A 12 -20.60 -12.40 11.06
N LYS A 13 -20.98 -13.66 10.86
CA LYS A 13 -20.03 -14.72 10.47
C LYS A 13 -19.38 -14.46 9.11
N ASP A 14 -20.08 -13.78 8.22
CA ASP A 14 -19.61 -13.43 6.88
C ASP A 14 -18.93 -12.05 6.81
N PHE A 15 -18.66 -11.43 7.97
CA PHE A 15 -17.95 -10.16 8.02
C PHE A 15 -16.54 -10.32 7.45
N LEU A 16 -16.17 -9.42 6.54
CA LEU A 16 -14.88 -9.48 5.87
C LEU A 16 -13.82 -8.70 6.67
N TRP A 17 -13.06 -9.42 7.47
CA TRP A 17 -11.90 -8.84 8.15
C TRP A 17 -10.79 -8.58 7.16
N GLY A 18 -10.19 -7.41 7.23
CA GLY A 18 -9.18 -7.04 6.28
C GLY A 18 -8.25 -5.94 6.78
N SER A 19 -7.39 -5.51 5.89
CA SER A 19 -6.45 -4.42 6.13
C SER A 19 -6.41 -3.48 4.93
N ALA A 20 -5.72 -2.37 5.11
CA ALA A 20 -5.56 -1.38 4.06
C ALA A 20 -4.15 -0.81 4.09
N SER A 21 -3.68 -0.38 2.94
CA SER A 21 -2.40 0.29 2.79
C SER A 21 -2.50 1.41 1.76
N ALA A 22 -1.42 2.17 1.63
CA ALA A 22 -1.31 3.23 0.64
C ALA A 22 0.02 3.09 -0.10
N ALA A 23 -0.02 3.24 -1.41
CA ALA A 23 1.10 2.98 -2.30
C ALA A 23 2.40 3.65 -1.83
N TYR A 24 2.38 4.96 -1.63
CA TYR A 24 3.59 5.68 -1.25
C TYR A 24 4.16 5.22 0.10
N GLN A 25 3.29 4.83 1.04
CA GLN A 25 3.69 4.48 2.39
C GLN A 25 4.40 3.13 2.48
N ILE A 26 4.14 2.20 1.56
CA ILE A 26 4.64 0.83 1.69
C ILE A 26 5.45 0.32 0.51
N GLU A 27 5.21 0.82 -0.70
CA GLU A 27 5.75 0.16 -1.90
C GLU A 27 7.26 0.27 -2.03
N GLY A 28 7.84 1.44 -1.78
CA GLY A 28 9.21 1.67 -2.17
C GLY A 28 9.37 1.63 -3.68
N GLY A 29 10.52 1.18 -4.17
CA GLY A 29 10.76 1.06 -5.61
C GLY A 29 10.44 2.34 -6.39
N TRP A 30 10.79 3.49 -5.85
CA TRP A 30 10.31 4.78 -6.34
C TRP A 30 10.78 5.15 -7.74
N LYS A 31 11.87 4.54 -8.20
CA LYS A 31 12.40 4.69 -9.57
C LYS A 31 12.47 3.38 -10.33
N GLU A 32 11.88 2.32 -9.81
CA GLU A 32 11.94 1.00 -10.41
C GLU A 32 10.98 0.85 -11.59
N ASP A 33 11.43 0.09 -12.57
CA ASP A 33 10.59 -0.39 -13.69
C ASP A 33 9.80 0.72 -14.39
N GLY A 34 10.46 1.86 -14.58
CA GLY A 34 9.89 2.95 -15.37
C GLY A 34 8.90 3.84 -14.63
N LYS A 35 8.75 3.68 -13.32
CA LYS A 35 7.86 4.56 -12.54
C LYS A 35 8.26 6.03 -12.67
N GLY A 36 7.26 6.88 -12.93
CA GLY A 36 7.42 8.32 -12.90
C GLY A 36 7.46 8.89 -11.50
N VAL A 37 7.85 10.16 -11.39
CA VAL A 37 7.90 10.90 -10.14
C VAL A 37 6.49 11.33 -9.72
N THR A 38 6.14 11.08 -8.45
CA THR A 38 4.86 11.52 -7.88
C THR A 38 5.02 12.83 -7.12
N ASN A 39 3.88 13.43 -6.76
CA ASN A 39 3.86 14.58 -5.87
C ASN A 39 4.51 14.28 -4.52
N TRP A 40 4.35 13.07 -3.99
CA TRP A 40 4.99 12.67 -2.74
C TRP A 40 6.51 12.58 -2.88
N ASP A 41 7.01 12.05 -4.00
CA ASP A 41 8.45 11.98 -4.26
C ASP A 41 9.07 13.39 -4.21
N THR A 42 8.39 14.37 -4.80
CA THR A 42 8.82 15.76 -4.80
C THR A 42 8.72 16.39 -3.41
N PHE A 43 7.57 16.20 -2.74
CA PHE A 43 7.28 16.80 -1.44
C PHE A 43 8.30 16.38 -0.37
N VAL A 44 8.62 15.10 -0.30
CA VAL A 44 9.54 14.59 0.76
C VAL A 44 10.96 15.11 0.60
N ARG A 45 11.31 15.60 -0.57
CA ARG A 45 12.65 16.17 -0.83
C ARG A 45 12.76 17.64 -0.49
N ILE A 46 11.67 18.30 -0.15
CA ILE A 46 11.68 19.68 0.30
C ILE A 46 12.22 19.70 1.75
N PRO A 47 13.29 20.46 2.05
CA PRO A 47 13.84 20.51 3.39
C PRO A 47 12.81 20.88 4.45
N GLY A 48 12.78 20.11 5.55
CA GLY A 48 11.92 20.37 6.70
C GLY A 48 10.48 19.89 6.57
N LYS A 49 10.10 19.26 5.45
CA LYS A 49 8.71 18.80 5.24
C LYS A 49 8.42 17.42 5.82
N THR A 50 9.44 16.62 6.09
CA THR A 50 9.27 15.32 6.74
C THR A 50 10.15 15.22 7.98
N TYR A 51 9.74 14.34 8.90
CA TYR A 51 10.49 14.11 10.13
C TYR A 51 11.86 13.51 9.79
N LYS A 52 12.93 14.20 10.22
CA LYS A 52 14.32 13.78 9.97
C LYS A 52 14.64 13.48 8.50
N ALA A 53 14.01 14.19 7.59
CA ALA A 53 14.20 14.01 6.15
C ALA A 53 13.87 12.60 5.65
N THR A 54 12.94 11.91 6.30
CA THR A 54 12.53 10.58 5.89
C THR A 54 11.76 10.61 4.57
N THR A 55 11.87 9.50 3.82
CA THR A 55 11.20 9.36 2.51
C THR A 55 10.53 7.99 2.42
N GLY A 56 9.64 7.84 1.43
CA GLY A 56 9.06 6.56 1.07
C GLY A 56 9.81 5.83 -0.04
N ASP A 57 11.06 6.19 -0.31
CA ASP A 57 11.83 5.63 -1.43
C ASP A 57 11.97 4.11 -1.34
N VAL A 58 12.13 3.59 -0.13
CA VAL A 58 12.23 2.16 0.13
C VAL A 58 11.04 1.68 0.97
N ALA A 59 10.69 2.40 2.05
CA ALA A 59 9.63 2.05 2.99
C ALA A 59 9.81 0.60 3.47
N VAL A 60 8.73 -0.21 3.46
CA VAL A 60 8.83 -1.64 3.75
C VAL A 60 9.06 -2.48 2.49
N ASP A 61 9.31 -1.80 1.39
CA ASP A 61 9.68 -2.40 0.11
C ASP A 61 8.67 -3.44 -0.40
N HIS A 62 7.40 -3.11 -0.24
CA HIS A 62 6.32 -3.98 -0.72
C HIS A 62 6.42 -4.28 -2.22
N TYR A 63 6.96 -3.35 -2.98
CA TYR A 63 7.16 -3.53 -4.41
C TYR A 63 7.97 -4.80 -4.73
N HIS A 64 8.99 -5.10 -3.92
CA HIS A 64 9.82 -6.30 -4.08
C HIS A 64 9.36 -7.49 -3.23
N HIS A 65 8.46 -7.29 -2.26
CA HIS A 65 8.02 -8.31 -1.31
C HIS A 65 6.52 -8.59 -1.34
N TYR A 66 5.80 -8.08 -2.34
CA TYR A 66 4.33 -8.15 -2.36
C TYR A 66 3.79 -9.58 -2.27
N LYS A 67 4.46 -10.55 -2.89
CA LYS A 67 4.01 -11.95 -2.84
C LYS A 67 4.06 -12.52 -1.43
N GLU A 68 5.16 -12.28 -0.74
CA GLU A 68 5.34 -12.70 0.66
C GLU A 68 4.36 -11.97 1.57
N ASP A 69 4.21 -10.67 1.39
CA ASP A 69 3.33 -9.84 2.21
C ASP A 69 1.87 -10.27 2.08
N ILE A 70 1.41 -10.51 0.86
CA ILE A 70 0.04 -10.97 0.61
C ILE A 70 -0.17 -12.39 1.15
N ALA A 71 0.82 -13.27 1.01
CA ALA A 71 0.77 -14.61 1.57
C ALA A 71 0.63 -14.56 3.11
N LEU A 72 1.36 -13.66 3.76
CA LEU A 72 1.24 -13.45 5.22
C LEU A 72 -0.16 -12.95 5.61
N MET A 73 -0.73 -12.02 4.85
CA MET A 73 -2.09 -11.54 5.08
C MET A 73 -3.10 -12.69 4.99
N ALA A 74 -2.94 -13.56 3.99
CA ALA A 74 -3.80 -14.73 3.83
C ALA A 74 -3.64 -15.70 4.99
N GLU A 75 -2.42 -15.95 5.43
CA GLU A 75 -2.13 -16.82 6.59
C GLU A 75 -2.74 -16.28 7.86
N MET A 76 -2.77 -14.96 8.04
CA MET A 76 -3.43 -14.30 9.18
C MET A 76 -4.95 -14.45 9.15
N GLY A 77 -5.52 -14.92 8.05
CA GLY A 77 -6.96 -15.08 7.91
C GLY A 77 -7.69 -13.84 7.38
N LEU A 78 -6.97 -12.84 6.88
CA LEU A 78 -7.60 -11.68 6.27
C LEU A 78 -8.33 -12.07 4.99
N LYS A 79 -9.53 -11.54 4.81
CA LYS A 79 -10.41 -11.87 3.67
C LYS A 79 -10.48 -10.76 2.64
N THR A 80 -10.01 -9.58 2.99
CA THR A 80 -10.02 -8.43 2.09
C THR A 80 -8.79 -7.56 2.34
N TYR A 81 -8.34 -6.90 1.28
CA TYR A 81 -7.21 -5.99 1.33
C TYR A 81 -7.50 -4.81 0.41
N ARG A 82 -7.53 -3.60 0.99
CA ARG A 82 -7.68 -2.37 0.24
C ARG A 82 -6.31 -1.73 0.05
N PHE A 83 -6.00 -1.36 -1.18
CA PHE A 83 -4.74 -0.70 -1.47
C PHE A 83 -4.96 0.41 -2.50
N SER A 84 -4.09 1.39 -2.50
CA SER A 84 -4.08 2.41 -3.53
C SER A 84 -3.11 2.01 -4.65
N VAL A 85 -3.39 2.52 -5.83
CA VAL A 85 -2.56 2.30 -7.01
C VAL A 85 -1.74 3.57 -7.25
N SER A 86 -0.42 3.45 -7.37
CA SER A 86 0.42 4.56 -7.76
C SER A 86 0.22 4.82 -9.26
N TRP A 87 -0.46 5.89 -9.59
CA TRP A 87 -0.76 6.26 -10.97
C TRP A 87 0.52 6.36 -11.81
N ALA A 88 1.60 6.89 -11.24
CA ALA A 88 2.86 7.08 -11.93
C ALA A 88 3.59 5.78 -12.28
N ARG A 89 3.21 4.64 -11.68
CA ARG A 89 3.72 3.34 -12.11
C ARG A 89 3.10 2.92 -13.44
N ILE A 90 1.83 3.23 -13.63
CA ILE A 90 1.07 2.85 -14.82
C ILE A 90 1.25 3.89 -15.92
N TYR A 91 1.14 5.15 -15.56
CA TYR A 91 1.33 6.27 -16.46
C TYR A 91 2.45 7.18 -15.94
N PRO A 92 3.72 6.88 -16.27
CA PRO A 92 4.86 7.63 -15.73
C PRO A 92 4.82 9.13 -15.99
N GLU A 93 4.19 9.55 -17.08
CA GLU A 93 4.03 10.96 -17.44
C GLU A 93 2.63 11.51 -17.14
N GLY A 94 1.82 10.76 -16.37
CA GLY A 94 0.48 11.13 -15.97
C GLY A 94 -0.60 10.73 -16.97
N ARG A 95 -0.24 10.53 -18.22
CA ARG A 95 -1.13 10.08 -19.31
C ARG A 95 -0.27 9.55 -20.45
N GLY A 96 -0.90 9.04 -21.49
CA GLY A 96 -0.22 8.57 -22.69
C GLY A 96 0.05 7.09 -22.67
N THR A 97 1.30 6.69 -22.90
CA THR A 97 1.66 5.27 -22.97
C THR A 97 1.65 4.60 -21.60
N VAL A 98 0.98 3.45 -21.53
CA VAL A 98 0.95 2.62 -20.33
C VAL A 98 2.32 1.98 -20.11
N ASN A 99 2.81 2.03 -18.87
CA ASN A 99 3.98 1.27 -18.44
C ASN A 99 3.53 -0.14 -18.03
N GLU A 100 3.80 -1.12 -18.87
CA GLU A 100 3.32 -2.49 -18.68
C GLU A 100 3.84 -3.14 -17.39
N LYS A 101 5.07 -2.84 -16.99
CA LYS A 101 5.64 -3.38 -15.75
C LYS A 101 4.91 -2.85 -14.52
N GLY A 102 4.53 -1.58 -14.54
CA GLY A 102 3.74 -0.99 -13.46
C GLY A 102 2.34 -1.59 -13.39
N LEU A 103 1.71 -1.76 -14.54
CA LEU A 103 0.39 -2.40 -14.60
C LEU A 103 0.45 -3.84 -14.08
N ALA A 104 1.46 -4.61 -14.49
CA ALA A 104 1.63 -6.00 -14.08
C ALA A 104 1.81 -6.14 -12.56
N PHE A 105 2.45 -5.17 -11.90
CA PHE A 105 2.61 -5.21 -10.45
C PHE A 105 1.26 -5.24 -9.73
N TYR A 106 0.27 -4.50 -10.23
CA TYR A 106 -1.05 -4.43 -9.59
C TYR A 106 -2.01 -5.54 -10.02
N GLN A 107 -1.70 -6.29 -11.06
CA GLN A 107 -2.51 -7.43 -11.52
C GLN A 107 -2.23 -8.69 -10.71
#